data_3156b81922092c613ae6e9583a5a7fac
#
_entry.id   3156b81922092c613ae6e9583a5a7fac
#
_cell.length_a   1.000
_cell.length_b   1.000
_cell.length_c   1.000
_cell.angle_alpha   90.00
_cell.angle_beta   90.00
_cell.angle_gamma   90.00
#
_symmetry.space_group_name_H-M   'P 1'
#
loop_
_entity.id
_entity.type
_entity.pdbx_description
1 polymer ?
#
loop_
_entity_poly.entity_id
_entity_poly.type
_entity_poly.pdbx_seq_one_letter_code
_entity_poly.pdbx_strand_id
1 'polypeptide(L)'
;MVLIHQPYGDSYGTWRALEEYQAAGKIRAIGVSNFAPVRAVDLGLFNKVIPQANQIEINPFQQKTEAVAALQDEGIAVEAWAPFAEGKNDIFHNPVLSKIGVKYGKSVAQVITRWLIECDIIVL
;
A
#
# COMPACT_ATOMS: atom_id res chain seq x y z
N MET A 1 -6.11 -5.18 11.22
CA MET A 1 -5.32 -5.92 10.24
C MET A 1 -3.93 -6.19 10.79
N VAL A 2 -3.27 -7.26 10.38
CA VAL A 2 -1.87 -7.57 10.71
C VAL A 2 -1.08 -7.74 9.41
N LEU A 3 0.09 -7.12 9.33
CA LEU A 3 0.95 -7.16 8.15
C LEU A 3 2.30 -7.82 8.49
N ILE A 4 2.84 -8.63 7.58
CA ILE A 4 4.27 -8.94 7.58
C ILE A 4 4.98 -7.68 7.08
N HIS A 5 5.73 -7.01 7.96
CA HIS A 5 6.27 -5.66 7.72
C HIS A 5 7.30 -5.62 6.57
N GLN A 6 8.10 -6.66 6.42
CA GLN A 6 9.16 -6.73 5.41
C GLN A 6 9.29 -8.16 4.84
N PRO A 7 9.70 -8.31 3.58
CA PRO A 7 9.84 -9.62 2.93
C PRO A 7 11.13 -10.35 3.34
N TYR A 8 11.46 -10.37 4.65
CA TYR A 8 12.67 -10.98 5.18
C TYR A 8 12.35 -12.23 5.99
N GLY A 9 13.32 -13.14 6.08
CA GLY A 9 13.21 -14.37 6.85
C GLY A 9 12.17 -15.35 6.30
N ASP A 10 11.56 -16.14 7.18
CA ASP A 10 10.53 -17.13 6.82
C ASP A 10 9.15 -16.47 6.68
N SER A 11 8.93 -15.82 5.55
CA SER A 11 7.63 -15.21 5.24
C SER A 11 6.51 -16.25 5.12
N TYR A 12 6.80 -17.45 4.60
CA TYR A 12 5.79 -18.51 4.42
C TYR A 12 5.35 -19.12 5.75
N GLY A 13 6.29 -19.40 6.66
CA GLY A 13 5.95 -19.90 7.99
C GLY A 13 5.18 -18.85 8.80
N THR A 14 5.60 -17.58 8.73
CA THR A 14 4.88 -16.48 9.36
C THR A 14 3.47 -16.32 8.79
N TRP A 15 3.32 -16.45 7.46
CA TRP A 15 2.01 -16.33 6.80
C TRP A 15 1.05 -17.42 7.27
N ARG A 16 1.51 -18.69 7.31
CA ARG A 16 0.68 -19.81 7.82
C ARG A 16 0.21 -19.61 9.25
N ALA A 17 1.07 -19.08 10.12
CA ALA A 17 0.67 -18.73 11.47
C ALA A 17 -0.42 -17.63 11.50
N LEU A 18 -0.31 -16.60 10.65
CA LEU A 18 -1.33 -15.55 10.52
C LEU A 18 -2.67 -16.12 10.00
N GLU A 19 -2.64 -17.05 9.04
CA GLU A 19 -3.84 -17.75 8.55
C GLU A 19 -4.56 -18.51 9.66
N GLU A 20 -3.82 -19.18 10.54
CA GLU A 20 -4.38 -19.89 11.70
C GLU A 20 -5.08 -18.91 12.66
N TYR A 21 -4.47 -17.76 12.94
CA TYR A 21 -5.07 -16.72 13.78
C TYR A 21 -6.30 -16.10 13.12
N GLN A 22 -6.29 -15.92 11.81
CA GLN A 22 -7.44 -15.41 11.06
C GLN A 22 -8.58 -16.44 11.08
N ALA A 23 -8.29 -17.70 10.79
CA ALA A 23 -9.27 -18.77 10.83
C ALA A 23 -9.91 -18.96 12.23
N ALA A 24 -9.14 -18.72 13.29
CA ALA A 24 -9.62 -18.71 14.67
C ALA A 24 -10.40 -17.44 15.05
N GLY A 25 -10.62 -16.50 14.11
CA GLY A 25 -11.33 -15.24 14.35
C GLY A 25 -10.60 -14.21 15.20
N LYS A 26 -9.31 -14.44 15.49
CA LYS A 26 -8.49 -13.53 16.31
C LYS A 26 -7.97 -12.33 15.49
N ILE A 27 -7.83 -12.48 14.20
CA ILE A 27 -7.42 -11.43 13.25
C ILE A 27 -8.46 -11.37 12.14
N ARG A 28 -8.95 -10.17 11.81
CA ARG A 28 -9.96 -9.98 10.74
C ARG A 28 -9.34 -9.97 9.34
N ALA A 29 -8.15 -9.41 9.20
CA ALA A 29 -7.46 -9.26 7.92
C ALA A 29 -5.96 -9.42 8.10
N ILE A 30 -5.32 -10.08 7.13
CA ILE A 30 -3.87 -10.30 7.07
C ILE A 30 -3.33 -9.79 5.73
N GLY A 31 -2.14 -9.23 5.75
CA GLY A 31 -1.50 -8.66 4.58
C GLY A 31 0.01 -8.63 4.72
N VAL A 32 0.63 -7.95 3.79
CA VAL A 32 2.08 -7.80 3.72
C VAL A 32 2.47 -6.33 3.57
N SER A 33 3.74 -6.02 3.74
CA SER A 33 4.27 -4.69 3.50
C SER A 33 5.62 -4.78 2.79
N ASN A 34 5.83 -3.89 1.82
CA ASN A 34 7.05 -3.81 1.01
C ASN A 34 7.36 -5.10 0.19
N PHE A 35 6.35 -5.91 -0.10
CA PHE A 35 6.51 -7.05 -1.00
C PHE A 35 6.43 -6.57 -2.46
N ALA A 36 7.31 -7.07 -3.32
CA ALA A 36 7.11 -6.95 -4.77
C ALA A 36 5.82 -7.69 -5.17
N PRO A 37 5.06 -7.22 -6.19
CA PRO A 37 3.80 -7.84 -6.59
C PRO A 37 3.92 -9.36 -6.80
N VAL A 38 4.91 -9.79 -7.58
CA VAL A 38 5.15 -11.22 -7.84
C VAL A 38 5.34 -12.03 -6.54
N ARG A 39 5.95 -11.43 -5.53
CA ARG A 39 6.21 -12.10 -4.26
C ARG A 39 4.96 -12.16 -3.35
N ALA A 40 4.10 -11.14 -3.42
CA ALA A 40 2.81 -11.15 -2.74
C ALA A 40 1.87 -12.22 -3.34
N VAL A 41 1.84 -12.31 -4.67
CA VAL A 41 1.07 -13.33 -5.40
C VAL A 41 1.59 -14.73 -5.10
N ASP A 42 2.91 -14.94 -5.20
CA ASP A 42 3.55 -16.23 -4.89
C ASP A 42 3.22 -16.70 -3.46
N LEU A 43 3.25 -15.79 -2.48
CA LEU A 43 2.86 -16.10 -1.11
C LEU A 43 1.40 -16.62 -1.05
N GLY A 44 0.49 -16.01 -1.79
CA GLY A 44 -0.91 -16.43 -1.87
C GLY A 44 -1.10 -17.79 -2.57
N LEU A 45 -0.37 -18.04 -3.67
CA LEU A 45 -0.48 -19.28 -4.45
C LEU A 45 -0.06 -20.52 -3.67
N PHE A 46 0.89 -20.39 -2.75
CA PHE A 46 1.40 -21.51 -1.94
C PHE A 46 0.78 -21.59 -0.54
N ASN A 47 -0.27 -20.80 -0.26
CA ASN A 47 -0.99 -20.79 1.00
C ASN A 47 -2.51 -20.79 0.77
N LYS A 48 -3.32 -20.73 1.82
CA LYS A 48 -4.80 -20.79 1.73
C LYS A 48 -5.43 -19.44 1.48
N VAL A 49 -4.75 -18.38 1.89
CA VAL A 49 -5.26 -16.99 1.83
C VAL A 49 -4.26 -16.15 1.03
N ILE A 50 -4.76 -15.45 0.02
CA ILE A 50 -3.98 -14.42 -0.66
C ILE A 50 -3.84 -13.20 0.25
N PRO A 51 -2.72 -12.45 0.25
CA PRO A 51 -2.62 -11.20 1.00
C PRO A 51 -3.78 -10.26 0.68
N GLN A 52 -4.50 -9.82 1.70
CA GLN A 52 -5.65 -8.92 1.52
C GLN A 52 -5.22 -7.48 1.29
N ALA A 53 -4.00 -7.13 1.70
CA ALA A 53 -3.38 -5.85 1.41
C ALA A 53 -1.87 -5.98 1.26
N ASN A 54 -1.28 -5.06 0.48
CA ASN A 54 0.16 -4.82 0.44
C ASN A 54 0.40 -3.33 0.67
N GLN A 55 1.07 -3.01 1.77
CA GLN A 55 1.42 -1.64 2.12
C GLN A 55 2.79 -1.29 1.54
N ILE A 56 2.83 -0.37 0.59
CA ILE A 56 4.06 0.02 -0.12
C ILE A 56 4.24 1.54 -0.12
N GLU A 57 5.48 2.02 -0.30
CA GLU A 57 5.73 3.44 -0.45
C GLU A 57 5.11 3.97 -1.73
N ILE A 58 4.18 4.92 -1.61
CA ILE A 58 3.59 5.61 -2.77
C ILE A 58 3.43 7.09 -2.43
N ASN A 59 4.01 7.92 -3.28
CA ASN A 59 3.88 9.37 -3.22
C ASN A 59 4.06 9.97 -4.63
N PRO A 60 3.85 11.28 -4.84
CA PRO A 60 3.96 11.90 -6.16
C PRO A 60 5.31 11.69 -6.87
N PHE A 61 6.40 11.46 -6.12
CA PHE A 61 7.73 11.20 -6.68
C PHE A 61 8.00 9.72 -6.93
N GLN A 62 7.17 8.84 -6.35
CA GLN A 62 7.30 7.39 -6.43
C GLN A 62 5.92 6.73 -6.57
N GLN A 63 5.33 6.85 -7.74
CA GLN A 63 3.95 6.45 -7.98
C GLN A 63 3.73 4.94 -8.07
N LYS A 64 4.76 4.19 -8.49
CA LYS A 64 4.74 2.72 -8.64
C LYS A 64 3.51 2.18 -9.42
N THR A 65 3.12 2.87 -10.47
CA THR A 65 1.88 2.63 -11.21
C THR A 65 1.72 1.17 -11.65
N GLU A 66 2.81 0.56 -12.19
CA GLU A 66 2.79 -0.85 -12.63
C GLU A 66 2.60 -1.82 -11.45
N ALA A 67 3.27 -1.55 -10.32
CA ALA A 67 3.13 -2.38 -9.13
C ALA A 67 1.73 -2.25 -8.50
N VAL A 68 1.16 -1.05 -8.50
CA VAL A 68 -0.21 -0.79 -8.03
C VAL A 68 -1.19 -1.58 -8.89
N ALA A 69 -1.12 -1.44 -10.22
CA ALA A 69 -2.01 -2.14 -11.14
C ALA A 69 -1.90 -3.67 -10.96
N ALA A 70 -0.66 -4.21 -10.92
CA ALA A 70 -0.45 -5.64 -10.74
C ALA A 70 -1.02 -6.19 -9.43
N LEU A 71 -0.97 -5.44 -8.33
CA LEU A 71 -1.56 -5.85 -7.06
C LEU A 71 -3.09 -5.80 -7.11
N GLN A 72 -3.66 -4.73 -7.69
CA GLN A 72 -5.10 -4.54 -7.81
C GLN A 72 -5.74 -5.59 -8.73
N ASP A 73 -5.08 -5.96 -9.82
CA ASP A 73 -5.51 -7.03 -10.75
C ASP A 73 -5.62 -8.40 -10.04
N GLU A 74 -4.81 -8.64 -9.02
CA GLU A 74 -4.85 -9.85 -8.18
C GLU A 74 -5.79 -9.71 -6.96
N GLY A 75 -6.55 -8.62 -6.87
CA GLY A 75 -7.46 -8.38 -5.76
C GLY A 75 -6.78 -8.02 -4.43
N ILE A 76 -5.51 -7.63 -4.48
CA ILE A 76 -4.75 -7.20 -3.30
C ILE A 76 -4.91 -5.69 -3.13
N ALA A 77 -5.53 -5.25 -2.04
CA ALA A 77 -5.66 -3.85 -1.73
C ALA A 77 -4.27 -3.19 -1.53
N VAL A 78 -4.11 -2.00 -2.08
CA VAL A 78 -2.85 -1.24 -1.95
C VAL A 78 -2.99 -0.19 -0.86
N GLU A 79 -2.06 -0.17 0.09
CA GLU A 79 -1.94 0.88 1.10
C GLU A 79 -0.67 1.70 0.84
N ALA A 80 -0.80 3.03 0.85
CA ALA A 80 0.33 3.93 0.71
C ALA A 80 0.90 4.32 2.06
N TRP A 81 2.15 3.92 2.35
CA TRP A 81 2.92 4.57 3.39
C TRP A 81 3.76 5.72 2.80
N ALA A 82 4.11 6.70 3.64
CA ALA A 82 4.78 7.95 3.25
C ALA A 82 4.11 8.69 2.07
N PRO A 83 2.78 8.91 2.08
CA PRO A 83 2.08 9.56 0.97
C PRO A 83 2.60 10.98 0.69
N PHE A 84 3.18 11.62 1.70
CA PHE A 84 3.81 12.95 1.61
C PHE A 84 5.34 12.89 1.51
N ALA A 85 5.93 11.77 1.04
CA ALA A 85 7.37 11.57 0.89
C ALA A 85 8.17 11.94 2.15
N GLU A 86 7.59 11.76 3.35
CA GLU A 86 8.17 12.18 4.64
C GLU A 86 8.58 13.68 4.68
N GLY A 87 7.92 14.53 3.90
CA GLY A 87 8.24 15.95 3.76
C GLY A 87 9.46 16.25 2.89
N LYS A 88 10.09 15.23 2.28
CA LYS A 88 11.27 15.39 1.42
C LYS A 88 10.95 16.12 0.12
N ASN A 89 12.00 16.62 -0.54
CA ASN A 89 11.95 17.27 -1.85
C ASN A 89 10.98 18.46 -1.90
N ASP A 90 10.82 19.14 -0.76
CA ASP A 90 9.92 20.31 -0.63
C ASP A 90 8.51 20.06 -1.18
N ILE A 91 7.97 18.85 -0.92
CA ILE A 91 6.72 18.36 -1.51
C ILE A 91 5.54 19.33 -1.28
N PHE A 92 5.49 19.98 -0.11
CA PHE A 92 4.38 20.87 0.24
C PHE A 92 4.41 22.22 -0.49
N HIS A 93 5.56 22.58 -1.12
CA HIS A 93 5.70 23.76 -1.97
C HIS A 93 5.91 23.40 -3.45
N ASN A 94 5.70 22.12 -3.80
CA ASN A 94 5.81 21.69 -5.19
C ASN A 94 4.89 22.52 -6.10
N PRO A 95 5.42 23.17 -7.15
CA PRO A 95 4.65 24.14 -7.95
C PRO A 95 3.48 23.52 -8.70
N VAL A 96 3.58 22.26 -9.11
CA VAL A 96 2.49 21.55 -9.81
C VAL A 96 1.35 21.26 -8.83
N LEU A 97 1.66 20.67 -7.67
CA LEU A 97 0.68 20.34 -6.65
C LEU A 97 0.03 21.61 -6.06
N SER A 98 0.83 22.66 -5.83
CA SER A 98 0.34 23.96 -5.36
C SER A 98 -0.64 24.60 -6.36
N LYS A 99 -0.33 24.56 -7.67
CA LYS A 99 -1.22 25.05 -8.72
C LYS A 99 -2.56 24.31 -8.73
N ILE A 100 -2.55 23.00 -8.54
CA ILE A 100 -3.77 22.20 -8.42
C ILE A 100 -4.53 22.62 -7.15
N GLY A 101 -3.83 22.71 -6.03
CA GLY A 101 -4.42 23.13 -4.75
C GLY A 101 -5.13 24.47 -4.84
N VAL A 102 -4.48 25.48 -5.41
CA VAL A 102 -5.08 26.82 -5.61
C VAL A 102 -6.36 26.75 -6.44
N LYS A 103 -6.34 25.96 -7.53
CA LYS A 103 -7.53 25.79 -8.41
C LYS A 103 -8.77 25.29 -7.66
N TYR A 104 -8.58 24.43 -6.67
CA TYR A 104 -9.67 23.79 -5.92
C TYR A 104 -9.82 24.29 -4.48
N GLY A 105 -9.05 25.29 -4.06
CA GLY A 105 -9.06 25.79 -2.68
C GLY A 105 -8.61 24.73 -1.66
N LYS A 106 -7.61 23.90 -2.02
CA LYS A 106 -7.11 22.78 -1.23
C LYS A 106 -5.60 22.90 -0.96
N SER A 107 -5.16 22.35 0.17
CA SER A 107 -3.74 22.23 0.44
C SER A 107 -3.09 21.15 -0.43
N VAL A 108 -1.76 21.18 -0.58
CA VAL A 108 -0.99 20.15 -1.27
C VAL A 108 -1.25 18.76 -0.67
N ALA A 109 -1.31 18.65 0.65
CA ALA A 109 -1.64 17.38 1.32
C ALA A 109 -3.02 16.85 0.88
N GLN A 110 -4.03 17.70 0.81
CA GLN A 110 -5.36 17.31 0.36
C GLN A 110 -5.38 16.88 -1.12
N VAL A 111 -4.57 17.55 -1.97
CA VAL A 111 -4.41 17.15 -3.39
C VAL A 111 -3.80 15.76 -3.49
N ILE A 112 -2.72 15.48 -2.75
CA ILE A 112 -2.07 14.18 -2.73
C ILE A 112 -3.01 13.08 -2.22
N THR A 113 -3.67 13.33 -1.08
CA THR A 113 -4.62 12.36 -0.51
C THR A 113 -5.75 12.07 -1.50
N ARG A 114 -6.30 13.08 -2.17
CA ARG A 114 -7.36 12.91 -3.17
C ARG A 114 -6.88 12.09 -4.37
N TRP A 115 -5.69 12.35 -4.88
CA TRP A 115 -5.09 11.58 -5.96
C TRP A 115 -4.96 10.10 -5.61
N LEU A 116 -4.45 9.77 -4.42
CA LEU A 116 -4.32 8.37 -3.98
C LEU A 116 -5.67 7.68 -3.88
N ILE A 117 -6.69 8.35 -3.33
CA ILE A 117 -8.05 7.82 -3.22
C ILE A 117 -8.65 7.57 -4.61
N GLU A 118 -8.43 8.46 -5.58
CA GLU A 118 -8.90 8.28 -6.97
C GLU A 118 -8.18 7.14 -7.70
N CYS A 119 -7.00 6.73 -7.22
CA CYS A 119 -6.30 5.54 -7.69
C CYS A 119 -6.69 4.25 -6.92
N ASP A 120 -7.74 4.29 -6.10
CA ASP A 120 -8.19 3.19 -5.23
C ASP A 120 -7.09 2.71 -4.27
N ILE A 121 -6.32 3.66 -3.73
CA ILE A 121 -5.23 3.41 -2.78
C ILE A 121 -5.64 3.90 -1.39
N ILE A 122 -5.48 3.04 -0.40
CA ILE A 122 -5.69 3.37 1.02
C ILE A 122 -4.53 4.25 1.49
N VAL A 123 -4.84 5.37 2.13
CA VAL A 123 -3.85 6.36 2.60
C VAL A 123 -3.65 6.24 4.11
N LEU A 124 -2.42 6.14 4.53
CA LEU A 124 -2.02 6.08 5.94
C LEU A 124 -1.35 7.37 6.40
#